data_552334cb07e176cb06d26df62abd6fbd
#
_entry.id   552334cb07e176cb06d26df62abd6fbd
#
_cell.length_a   1.000
_cell.length_b   1.000
_cell.length_c   1.000
_cell.angle_alpha   90.00
_cell.angle_beta   90.00
_cell.angle_gamma   90.00
#
_symmetry.space_group_name_H-M   'P 1'
#
loop_
_entity.id
_entity.type
_entity.pdbx_description
1 polymer ?
#
loop_
_entity_poly.entity_id
_entity_poly.type
_entity_poly.pdbx_seq_one_letter_code
_entity_poly.pdbx_strand_id
1 'polypeptide(L)'
;MVGAGGIGCELLKTLVLSGFENIEMIDLDTIDVSNLNRQFLFRRKHVGQSKAFVARESALKFRPGTSIEAHHGNVKDDKFNIEFVQGFDVVLNGLDNLEARKHVNRLCLAADIPLVESGTTGYLGQVTVHEGKNTNACFECSPKPTPKSHPICTLRDTPEKPVHCVAYATDLLFPRLFASNREKTSDLDEEDAVDARAFTRDAENGESFATFATRVYDFVFRKKIEALLLKEEMWEKRAKPKPLPAFRDVVKGESADDVAAGADATAADAQKVMTVEQAARVFVSSVARIMTRDKEAASKREDGVCGTDAFDKDDALAVDFVAAVSTLRSFNYGIPPQSPFDVKGVAGNIVHAVATTNAIVGGLIVLEAMKILRKKKDAKGVEDDASAKQKSYPPCRYTFVKKRATNNRLLEPVEPDPPNASCAVCGQARLELVCDTESFTLGRLLHDVLKKKLGMHAPEINAPETVLYEHPEGLEEDEIAQYEKNLLAVLTATPAGGVRNGTELDITDYSQKFEFKLLVTHRPRSEWDEEEDPDLFILRGDQSAIGEAEEGDGAEAGGDAAAAGDDDDDFEIVDDGDELEIVESADAGTKRKRDASAEEGAEGAEKARRVE
;
A
#
# COMPACT_ATOMS: atom_id res chain seq x y z
N MET A 1 -14.72 -3.99 9.80
CA MET A 1 -13.44 -3.26 9.78
C MET A 1 -12.40 -4.05 9.01
N VAL A 2 -11.56 -3.38 8.25
CA VAL A 2 -10.50 -4.01 7.46
C VAL A 2 -9.14 -3.53 7.98
N GLY A 3 -8.29 -4.50 8.38
CA GLY A 3 -6.98 -4.27 8.99
C GLY A 3 -6.99 -4.31 10.52
N ALA A 4 -6.09 -5.11 11.10
CA ALA A 4 -5.83 -5.24 12.54
C ALA A 4 -4.40 -4.76 12.90
N GLY A 5 -3.87 -3.82 12.14
CA GLY A 5 -2.59 -3.19 12.37
C GLY A 5 -2.59 -2.19 13.53
N GLY A 6 -1.73 -1.16 13.45
CA GLY A 6 -1.63 -0.13 14.51
C GLY A 6 -2.93 0.65 14.71
N ILE A 7 -3.53 1.15 13.62
CA ILE A 7 -4.83 1.83 13.66
C ILE A 7 -5.93 0.83 14.03
N GLY A 8 -5.93 -0.37 13.42
CA GLY A 8 -6.98 -1.36 13.65
C GLY A 8 -7.09 -1.84 15.10
N CYS A 9 -5.96 -1.98 15.82
CA CYS A 9 -5.98 -2.30 17.26
C CYS A 9 -6.68 -1.21 18.09
N GLU A 10 -6.39 0.06 17.81
CA GLU A 10 -7.00 1.21 18.49
C GLU A 10 -8.47 1.37 18.11
N LEU A 11 -8.79 1.17 16.83
CA LEU A 11 -10.14 1.21 16.29
C LEU A 11 -11.02 0.14 16.96
N LEU A 12 -10.59 -1.13 16.95
CA LEU A 12 -11.36 -2.23 17.54
C LEU A 12 -11.63 -1.99 19.04
N LYS A 13 -10.61 -1.58 19.81
CA LYS A 13 -10.80 -1.19 21.22
C LYS A 13 -11.86 -0.11 21.36
N THR A 14 -11.77 0.93 20.54
CA THR A 14 -12.66 2.08 20.66
C THR A 14 -14.10 1.73 20.28
N LEU A 15 -14.30 0.92 19.21
CA LEU A 15 -15.60 0.39 18.82
C LEU A 15 -16.27 -0.38 19.98
N VAL A 16 -15.55 -1.35 20.55
CA VAL A 16 -16.06 -2.17 21.66
C VAL A 16 -16.44 -1.33 22.87
N LEU A 17 -15.59 -0.36 23.24
CA LEU A 17 -15.83 0.53 24.38
C LEU A 17 -16.91 1.59 24.10
N SER A 18 -17.13 1.94 22.84
CA SER A 18 -18.21 2.87 22.44
C SER A 18 -19.57 2.20 22.29
N GLY A 19 -19.65 0.88 22.47
CA GLY A 19 -20.91 0.15 22.51
C GLY A 19 -21.36 -0.45 21.19
N PHE A 20 -20.49 -0.58 20.19
CA PHE A 20 -20.78 -1.36 19.00
C PHE A 20 -20.90 -2.85 19.40
N GLU A 21 -21.98 -3.49 18.96
CA GLU A 21 -22.34 -4.84 19.39
C GLU A 21 -21.95 -5.91 18.36
N ASN A 22 -22.05 -5.60 17.07
CA ASN A 22 -21.73 -6.50 15.99
C ASN A 22 -20.57 -5.93 15.17
N ILE A 23 -19.44 -6.61 15.18
CA ILE A 23 -18.22 -6.19 14.50
C ILE A 23 -17.69 -7.37 13.70
N GLU A 24 -17.42 -7.18 12.42
CA GLU A 24 -16.62 -8.11 11.63
C GLU A 24 -15.26 -7.49 11.32
N MET A 25 -14.22 -8.32 11.33
CA MET A 25 -12.85 -7.88 11.12
C MET A 25 -12.10 -8.81 10.18
N ILE A 26 -11.45 -8.23 9.17
CA ILE A 26 -10.63 -8.93 8.18
C ILE A 26 -9.19 -8.47 8.31
N ASP A 27 -8.24 -9.42 8.43
CA ASP A 27 -6.80 -9.15 8.36
C ASP A 27 -6.05 -10.40 7.89
N LEU A 28 -5.11 -10.23 6.96
CA LEU A 28 -4.38 -11.35 6.36
C LEU A 28 -3.09 -11.71 7.10
N ASP A 29 -2.60 -10.81 7.97
CA ASP A 29 -1.26 -10.92 8.53
C ASP A 29 -1.18 -11.79 9.79
N THR A 30 0.02 -12.23 10.07
CA THR A 30 0.44 -12.76 11.36
C THR A 30 1.17 -11.70 12.19
N ILE A 31 1.25 -11.93 13.48
CA ILE A 31 1.88 -11.02 14.44
C ILE A 31 3.38 -11.19 14.39
N ASP A 32 4.11 -10.11 14.15
CA ASP A 32 5.56 -10.02 14.22
C ASP A 32 6.04 -9.27 15.47
N VAL A 33 7.29 -9.50 15.89
CA VAL A 33 7.91 -8.81 17.03
C VAL A 33 7.94 -7.31 16.83
N SER A 34 8.19 -6.84 15.59
CA SER A 34 8.21 -5.42 15.21
C SER A 34 6.86 -4.72 15.38
N ASN A 35 5.77 -5.48 15.47
CA ASN A 35 4.43 -4.93 15.65
C ASN A 35 4.14 -4.55 17.12
N LEU A 36 4.84 -5.17 18.08
CA LEU A 36 4.54 -5.06 19.51
C LEU A 36 4.76 -3.66 20.10
N ASN A 37 5.48 -2.80 19.40
CA ASN A 37 5.73 -1.41 19.83
C ASN A 37 4.51 -0.49 19.66
N ARG A 38 3.54 -0.86 18.78
CA ARG A 38 2.38 -0.01 18.45
C ARG A 38 1.04 -0.75 18.36
N GLN A 39 1.05 -2.09 18.28
CA GLN A 39 -0.15 -2.93 18.21
C GLN A 39 -0.43 -3.54 19.60
N PHE A 40 -0.97 -2.73 20.50
CA PHE A 40 -1.03 -3.00 21.95
C PHE A 40 -1.92 -4.19 22.33
N LEU A 41 -2.81 -4.68 21.45
CA LEU A 41 -3.61 -5.90 21.68
C LEU A 41 -2.76 -7.15 21.67
N PHE A 42 -1.53 -7.09 21.13
CA PHE A 42 -0.64 -8.23 20.98
C PHE A 42 0.45 -8.29 22.06
N ARG A 43 0.98 -9.48 22.28
CA ARG A 43 2.05 -9.78 23.26
C ARG A 43 3.06 -10.71 22.59
N ARG A 44 4.28 -10.82 23.13
CA ARG A 44 5.33 -11.72 22.62
C ARG A 44 4.87 -13.16 22.39
N LYS A 45 4.01 -13.71 23.27
CA LYS A 45 3.46 -15.06 23.12
C LYS A 45 2.51 -15.24 21.93
N HIS A 46 2.10 -14.16 21.28
CA HIS A 46 1.19 -14.18 20.13
C HIS A 46 1.93 -14.11 18.79
N VAL A 47 3.27 -13.95 18.82
CA VAL A 47 4.08 -13.89 17.59
C VAL A 47 3.85 -15.15 16.75
N GLY A 48 3.64 -14.96 15.44
CA GLY A 48 3.30 -16.01 14.49
C GLY A 48 1.81 -16.39 14.43
N GLN A 49 0.95 -15.85 15.32
CA GLN A 49 -0.50 -16.07 15.28
C GLN A 49 -1.18 -15.01 14.41
N SER A 50 -2.39 -15.33 13.92
CA SER A 50 -3.20 -14.39 13.14
C SER A 50 -3.52 -13.12 13.94
N LYS A 51 -3.31 -11.94 13.31
CA LYS A 51 -3.67 -10.64 13.90
C LYS A 51 -5.17 -10.56 14.20
N ALA A 52 -6.02 -10.99 13.26
CA ALA A 52 -7.48 -10.94 13.40
C ALA A 52 -7.97 -11.72 14.62
N PHE A 53 -7.56 -12.99 14.77
CA PHE A 53 -8.03 -13.83 15.88
C PHE A 53 -7.56 -13.33 17.24
N VAL A 54 -6.28 -12.95 17.36
CA VAL A 54 -5.73 -12.45 18.62
C VAL A 54 -6.32 -11.07 18.99
N ALA A 55 -6.57 -10.19 18.00
CA ALA A 55 -7.23 -8.92 18.26
C ALA A 55 -8.64 -9.13 18.82
N ARG A 56 -9.44 -10.03 18.22
CA ARG A 56 -10.76 -10.43 18.75
C ARG A 56 -10.69 -10.88 20.19
N GLU A 57 -9.84 -11.86 20.48
CA GLU A 57 -9.69 -12.39 21.85
C GLU A 57 -9.29 -11.32 22.86
N SER A 58 -8.42 -10.40 22.45
CA SER A 58 -7.95 -9.31 23.30
C SER A 58 -9.04 -8.25 23.51
N ALA A 59 -9.82 -7.93 22.49
CA ALA A 59 -10.91 -6.95 22.56
C ALA A 59 -12.08 -7.44 23.40
N LEU A 60 -12.44 -8.73 23.32
CA LEU A 60 -13.49 -9.34 24.15
C LEU A 60 -13.21 -9.26 25.67
N LYS A 61 -11.95 -9.06 26.08
CA LYS A 61 -11.62 -8.80 27.49
C LYS A 61 -12.09 -7.46 28.00
N PHE A 62 -12.26 -6.46 27.12
CA PHE A 62 -12.80 -5.15 27.49
C PHE A 62 -14.32 -5.20 27.66
N ARG A 63 -15.02 -5.94 26.79
CA ARG A 63 -16.49 -6.12 26.85
C ARG A 63 -16.88 -7.50 26.33
N PRO A 64 -17.06 -8.49 27.22
CA PRO A 64 -17.30 -9.89 26.84
C PRO A 64 -18.60 -10.13 26.05
N GLY A 65 -19.58 -9.24 26.14
CA GLY A 65 -20.87 -9.38 25.45
C GLY A 65 -20.90 -8.87 24.00
N THR A 66 -19.79 -8.38 23.45
CA THR A 66 -19.70 -7.92 22.06
C THR A 66 -19.57 -9.13 21.12
N SER A 67 -20.33 -9.14 20.02
CA SER A 67 -20.15 -10.12 18.94
C SER A 67 -19.04 -9.64 18.01
N ILE A 68 -17.94 -10.36 17.95
CA ILE A 68 -16.82 -10.05 17.05
C ILE A 68 -16.55 -11.29 16.20
N GLU A 69 -16.77 -11.19 14.90
CA GLU A 69 -16.34 -12.18 13.94
C GLU A 69 -14.99 -11.75 13.35
N ALA A 70 -14.04 -12.68 13.26
CA ALA A 70 -12.69 -12.40 12.79
C ALA A 70 -12.31 -13.34 11.65
N HIS A 71 -11.82 -12.76 10.57
CA HIS A 71 -11.40 -13.48 9.37
C HIS A 71 -9.90 -13.32 9.15
N HIS A 72 -9.19 -14.44 9.09
CA HIS A 72 -7.81 -14.47 8.62
C HIS A 72 -7.84 -14.72 7.11
N GLY A 73 -7.62 -13.67 6.32
CA GLY A 73 -7.69 -13.73 4.86
C GLY A 73 -7.45 -12.39 4.20
N ASN A 74 -7.26 -12.42 2.89
CA ASN A 74 -7.11 -11.24 2.08
C ASN A 74 -8.50 -10.65 1.80
N VAL A 75 -8.68 -9.34 1.98
CA VAL A 75 -9.94 -8.65 1.65
C VAL A 75 -10.32 -8.76 0.15
N LYS A 76 -9.35 -9.16 -0.69
CA LYS A 76 -9.58 -9.42 -2.12
C LYS A 76 -10.04 -10.86 -2.42
N ASP A 77 -10.15 -11.74 -1.42
CA ASP A 77 -10.67 -13.09 -1.63
C ASP A 77 -12.13 -13.01 -2.07
N ASP A 78 -12.57 -13.88 -2.99
CA ASP A 78 -13.92 -13.91 -3.59
C ASP A 78 -15.07 -13.93 -2.58
N LYS A 79 -14.83 -14.46 -1.40
CA LYS A 79 -15.81 -14.51 -0.30
C LYS A 79 -16.16 -13.15 0.30
N PHE A 80 -15.29 -12.14 0.14
CA PHE A 80 -15.50 -10.76 0.60
C PHE A 80 -16.00 -9.87 -0.53
N ASN A 81 -17.00 -10.33 -1.24
CA ASN A 81 -17.62 -9.70 -2.39
C ASN A 81 -18.62 -8.60 -1.99
N ILE A 82 -19.36 -8.10 -3.00
CA ILE A 82 -20.35 -7.03 -2.82
C ILE A 82 -21.47 -7.45 -1.86
N GLU A 83 -21.97 -8.69 -1.98
CA GLU A 83 -23.04 -9.20 -1.10
C GLU A 83 -22.58 -9.22 0.36
N PHE A 84 -21.33 -9.65 0.60
CA PHE A 84 -20.74 -9.60 1.94
C PHE A 84 -20.73 -8.18 2.48
N VAL A 85 -20.29 -7.19 1.67
CA VAL A 85 -20.20 -5.78 2.10
C VAL A 85 -21.59 -5.16 2.32
N GLN A 86 -22.60 -5.55 1.54
CA GLN A 86 -24.00 -5.11 1.73
C GLN A 86 -24.60 -5.50 3.09
N GLY A 87 -24.02 -6.50 3.76
CA GLY A 87 -24.45 -6.91 5.10
C GLY A 87 -24.10 -5.89 6.21
N PHE A 88 -23.38 -4.80 5.90
CA PHE A 88 -22.91 -3.86 6.90
C PHE A 88 -23.55 -2.47 6.78
N ASP A 89 -23.60 -1.76 7.90
CA ASP A 89 -24.05 -0.37 7.93
C ASP A 89 -22.95 0.63 7.56
N VAL A 90 -21.67 0.27 7.80
CA VAL A 90 -20.47 1.08 7.52
C VAL A 90 -19.23 0.21 7.47
N VAL A 91 -18.31 0.54 6.58
CA VAL A 91 -16.97 -0.07 6.51
C VAL A 91 -15.92 0.89 7.04
N LEU A 92 -14.99 0.39 7.85
CA LEU A 92 -13.94 1.17 8.50
C LEU A 92 -12.57 0.61 8.14
N ASN A 93 -11.71 1.42 7.54
CA ASN A 93 -10.38 1.03 7.10
C ASN A 93 -9.29 1.41 8.11
N GLY A 94 -8.44 0.43 8.42
CA GLY A 94 -7.17 0.61 9.13
C GLY A 94 -6.01 -0.03 8.35
N LEU A 95 -6.00 0.18 7.02
CA LEU A 95 -5.08 -0.42 6.05
C LEU A 95 -3.79 0.41 5.91
N ASP A 96 -2.72 -0.23 5.44
CA ASP A 96 -1.41 0.38 5.19
C ASP A 96 -0.96 0.32 3.72
N ASN A 97 -1.69 -0.37 2.85
CA ASN A 97 -1.36 -0.43 1.42
C ASN A 97 -2.45 0.18 0.53
N LEU A 98 -2.01 0.81 -0.55
CA LEU A 98 -2.89 1.56 -1.46
C LEU A 98 -3.82 0.65 -2.26
N GLU A 99 -3.37 -0.54 -2.61
CA GLU A 99 -4.13 -1.49 -3.44
C GLU A 99 -5.37 -2.02 -2.71
N ALA A 100 -5.19 -2.44 -1.44
CA ALA A 100 -6.32 -2.87 -0.60
C ALA A 100 -7.31 -1.72 -0.35
N ARG A 101 -6.82 -0.47 -0.15
CA ARG A 101 -7.69 0.70 0.01
C ARG A 101 -8.54 0.97 -1.23
N LYS A 102 -7.94 0.91 -2.43
CA LYS A 102 -8.67 1.03 -3.70
C LYS A 102 -9.71 -0.07 -3.84
N HIS A 103 -9.35 -1.31 -3.53
CA HIS A 103 -10.27 -2.44 -3.63
C HIS A 103 -11.48 -2.25 -2.70
N VAL A 104 -11.27 -1.92 -1.42
CA VAL A 104 -12.34 -1.67 -0.46
C VAL A 104 -13.19 -0.46 -0.86
N ASN A 105 -12.58 0.63 -1.37
CA ASN A 105 -13.32 1.78 -1.90
C ASN A 105 -14.29 1.37 -3.00
N ARG A 106 -13.83 0.56 -3.96
CA ARG A 106 -14.66 0.08 -5.08
C ARG A 106 -15.77 -0.85 -4.63
N LEU A 107 -15.49 -1.78 -3.70
CA LEU A 107 -16.52 -2.63 -3.09
C LEU A 107 -17.60 -1.80 -2.37
N CYS A 108 -17.19 -0.82 -1.56
CA CYS A 108 -18.13 0.03 -0.84
C CYS A 108 -19.00 0.88 -1.77
N LEU A 109 -18.41 1.41 -2.85
CA LEU A 109 -19.14 2.13 -3.89
C LEU A 109 -20.15 1.24 -4.62
N ALA A 110 -19.77 0.00 -4.93
CA ALA A 110 -20.65 -0.95 -5.61
C ALA A 110 -21.79 -1.43 -4.68
N ALA A 111 -21.50 -1.61 -3.39
CA ALA A 111 -22.47 -2.03 -2.37
C ALA A 111 -23.35 -0.88 -1.84
N ASP A 112 -23.04 0.37 -2.20
CA ASP A 112 -23.64 1.61 -1.64
C ASP A 112 -23.54 1.69 -0.11
N ILE A 113 -22.38 1.27 0.42
CA ILE A 113 -22.08 1.30 1.85
C ILE A 113 -21.05 2.38 2.14
N PRO A 114 -21.28 3.26 3.14
CA PRO A 114 -20.32 4.28 3.53
C PRO A 114 -18.99 3.69 3.99
N LEU A 115 -17.89 4.31 3.56
CA LEU A 115 -16.53 3.97 3.94
C LEU A 115 -15.92 5.09 4.78
N VAL A 116 -15.32 4.76 5.92
CA VAL A 116 -14.44 5.66 6.65
C VAL A 116 -13.00 5.19 6.44
N GLU A 117 -12.25 5.96 5.66
CA GLU A 117 -10.86 5.69 5.32
C GLU A 117 -9.92 6.41 6.28
N SER A 118 -8.72 5.88 6.51
CA SER A 118 -7.76 6.47 7.43
C SER A 118 -6.31 6.18 7.08
N GLY A 119 -5.42 7.03 7.57
CA GLY A 119 -3.98 6.83 7.43
C GLY A 119 -3.20 7.56 8.51
N THR A 120 -1.99 7.05 8.79
CA THR A 120 -1.03 7.70 9.70
C THR A 120 0.38 7.61 9.15
N THR A 121 1.16 8.69 9.32
CA THR A 121 2.60 8.75 9.03
C THR A 121 3.27 9.54 10.13
N GLY A 122 4.00 8.85 11.03
CA GLY A 122 4.59 9.47 12.21
C GLY A 122 3.54 10.18 13.07
N TYR A 123 3.68 11.49 13.23
CA TYR A 123 2.73 12.34 13.97
C TYR A 123 1.60 12.89 13.10
N LEU A 124 1.59 12.61 11.81
CA LEU A 124 0.53 13.01 10.90
C LEU A 124 -0.53 11.91 10.82
N GLY A 125 -1.78 12.31 10.68
CA GLY A 125 -2.89 11.39 10.51
C GLY A 125 -4.02 12.02 9.70
N GLN A 126 -4.84 11.17 9.10
CA GLN A 126 -6.04 11.62 8.38
C GLN A 126 -7.18 10.63 8.56
N VAL A 127 -8.39 11.16 8.54
CA VAL A 127 -9.64 10.40 8.46
C VAL A 127 -10.50 11.07 7.40
N THR A 128 -10.93 10.30 6.40
CA THR A 128 -11.83 10.75 5.33
C THR A 128 -13.06 9.87 5.30
N VAL A 129 -14.19 10.44 4.92
CA VAL A 129 -15.48 9.75 4.87
C VAL A 129 -15.99 9.74 3.44
N HIS A 130 -16.38 8.60 2.94
CA HIS A 130 -16.94 8.39 1.61
C HIS A 130 -18.35 7.83 1.76
N GLU A 131 -19.37 8.70 1.66
CA GLU A 131 -20.77 8.38 2.00
C GLU A 131 -21.54 7.70 0.84
N GLY A 132 -20.95 7.58 -0.34
CA GLY A 132 -21.58 6.99 -1.54
C GLY A 132 -21.30 7.80 -2.81
N LYS A 133 -21.72 7.29 -3.97
CA LYS A 133 -21.33 7.81 -5.28
C LYS A 133 -21.61 9.31 -5.46
N ASN A 134 -22.77 9.79 -5.14
CA ASN A 134 -23.20 11.16 -5.47
C ASN A 134 -23.18 12.11 -4.26
N THR A 135 -22.65 11.66 -3.13
CA THR A 135 -22.67 12.44 -1.90
C THR A 135 -21.39 13.25 -1.72
N ASN A 136 -20.25 12.61 -1.85
CA ASN A 136 -18.93 13.24 -1.75
C ASN A 136 -17.86 12.42 -2.50
N ALA A 137 -16.67 13.01 -2.63
CA ALA A 137 -15.55 12.38 -3.34
C ALA A 137 -15.23 10.99 -2.79
N CYS A 138 -15.00 10.02 -3.67
CA CYS A 138 -14.51 8.70 -3.29
C CYS A 138 -12.99 8.74 -3.04
N PHE A 139 -12.44 7.67 -2.48
CA PHE A 139 -11.00 7.58 -2.20
C PHE A 139 -10.13 7.80 -3.43
N GLU A 140 -10.62 7.46 -4.64
CA GLU A 140 -9.88 7.58 -5.90
C GLU A 140 -10.17 8.87 -6.69
N CYS A 141 -11.05 9.76 -6.22
CA CYS A 141 -11.28 11.07 -6.84
C CYS A 141 -10.04 11.97 -6.86
N SER A 142 -9.19 11.85 -5.84
CA SER A 142 -7.92 12.58 -5.77
C SER A 142 -6.78 11.68 -6.23
N PRO A 143 -5.89 12.14 -7.11
CA PRO A 143 -4.73 11.37 -7.54
C PRO A 143 -3.87 11.01 -6.31
N LYS A 144 -3.46 9.75 -6.25
CA LYS A 144 -2.55 9.28 -5.20
C LYS A 144 -1.12 9.34 -5.71
N PRO A 145 -0.15 9.74 -4.88
CA PRO A 145 1.24 9.77 -5.29
C PRO A 145 1.64 8.38 -5.76
N THR A 146 2.17 8.31 -6.98
CA THR A 146 2.75 7.08 -7.50
C THR A 146 4.01 6.75 -6.70
N PRO A 147 4.29 5.46 -6.44
CA PRO A 147 5.56 5.07 -5.85
C PRO A 147 6.71 5.69 -6.65
N LYS A 148 7.63 6.35 -5.99
CA LYS A 148 8.79 6.95 -6.65
C LYS A 148 9.64 5.80 -7.22
N SER A 149 9.55 5.54 -8.51
CA SER A 149 10.47 4.64 -9.20
C SER A 149 11.75 5.42 -9.51
N HIS A 150 12.89 4.80 -9.26
CA HIS A 150 14.17 5.39 -9.62
C HIS A 150 14.63 4.81 -10.96
N PRO A 151 15.13 5.63 -11.91
CA PRO A 151 15.68 5.12 -13.15
C PRO A 151 16.77 4.08 -12.89
N ILE A 152 16.75 2.98 -13.63
CA ILE A 152 17.73 1.88 -13.46
C ILE A 152 19.16 2.39 -13.63
N CYS A 153 19.41 3.29 -14.58
CA CYS A 153 20.72 3.92 -14.75
C CYS A 153 21.18 4.69 -13.50
N THR A 154 20.29 5.37 -12.79
CA THR A 154 20.61 6.05 -11.53
C THR A 154 20.95 5.03 -10.44
N LEU A 155 20.16 3.97 -10.31
CA LEU A 155 20.45 2.92 -9.32
C LEU A 155 21.76 2.21 -9.62
N ARG A 156 22.02 1.88 -10.90
CA ARG A 156 23.16 1.10 -11.32
C ARG A 156 24.46 1.89 -11.34
N ASP A 157 24.46 3.09 -11.95
CA ASP A 157 25.69 3.75 -12.33
C ASP A 157 25.94 5.07 -11.58
N THR A 158 24.90 5.82 -11.21
CA THR A 158 25.01 7.17 -10.63
C THR A 158 24.12 7.41 -9.42
N PRO A 159 24.20 6.61 -8.36
CA PRO A 159 23.40 6.84 -7.15
C PRO A 159 23.84 8.15 -6.48
N GLU A 160 22.89 8.91 -5.94
CA GLU A 160 23.11 10.20 -5.28
C GLU A 160 22.60 10.22 -3.84
N LYS A 161 21.70 9.31 -3.50
CA LYS A 161 21.02 9.23 -2.20
C LYS A 161 21.13 7.83 -1.59
N PRO A 162 21.05 7.70 -0.25
CA PRO A 162 21.05 6.40 0.41
C PRO A 162 19.97 5.45 -0.13
N VAL A 163 18.75 5.96 -0.41
CA VAL A 163 17.65 5.16 -0.96
C VAL A 163 18.02 4.51 -2.30
N HIS A 164 18.86 5.16 -3.14
CA HIS A 164 19.34 4.55 -4.39
C HIS A 164 20.24 3.34 -4.14
N CYS A 165 21.05 3.38 -3.07
CA CYS A 165 21.90 2.25 -2.69
C CYS A 165 21.08 1.07 -2.14
N VAL A 166 20.02 1.37 -1.40
CA VAL A 166 19.07 0.37 -0.88
C VAL A 166 18.29 -0.26 -2.05
N ALA A 167 17.68 0.55 -2.91
CA ALA A 167 16.93 0.06 -4.07
C ALA A 167 17.81 -0.75 -5.05
N TYR A 168 19.08 -0.37 -5.24
CA TYR A 168 20.03 -1.21 -5.98
C TYR A 168 20.19 -2.60 -5.35
N ALA A 169 20.25 -2.66 -4.02
CA ALA A 169 20.41 -3.92 -3.31
C ALA A 169 19.16 -4.79 -3.39
N THR A 170 17.96 -4.22 -3.25
CA THR A 170 16.68 -4.95 -3.25
C THR A 170 16.21 -5.32 -4.66
N ASP A 171 16.28 -4.39 -5.60
CA ASP A 171 15.59 -4.49 -6.88
C ASP A 171 16.50 -5.02 -8.00
N LEU A 172 17.83 -4.83 -7.86
CA LEU A 172 18.79 -5.24 -8.89
C LEU A 172 19.71 -6.39 -8.44
N LEU A 173 20.42 -6.24 -7.31
CA LEU A 173 21.44 -7.21 -6.94
C LEU A 173 20.85 -8.46 -6.27
N PHE A 174 19.81 -8.30 -5.43
CA PHE A 174 19.18 -9.43 -4.75
C PHE A 174 18.56 -10.43 -5.73
N PRO A 175 17.68 -10.01 -6.66
CA PRO A 175 17.12 -10.94 -7.66
C PRO A 175 18.20 -11.57 -8.55
N ARG A 176 19.23 -10.82 -8.93
CA ARG A 176 20.33 -11.31 -9.78
C ARG A 176 21.13 -12.42 -9.12
N LEU A 177 21.26 -12.42 -7.78
CA LEU A 177 21.97 -13.44 -7.03
C LEU A 177 21.10 -14.62 -6.62
N PHE A 178 19.84 -14.39 -6.29
CA PHE A 178 19.03 -15.36 -5.56
C PHE A 178 17.77 -15.82 -6.30
N ALA A 179 17.26 -15.10 -7.32
CA ALA A 179 16.05 -15.52 -8.01
C ALA A 179 16.18 -16.87 -8.71
N SER A 180 15.09 -17.64 -8.72
CA SER A 180 15.00 -18.94 -9.36
C SER A 180 15.16 -18.87 -10.89
N ASN A 181 14.75 -17.76 -11.49
CA ASN A 181 14.71 -17.54 -12.94
C ASN A 181 15.70 -16.45 -13.38
N ARG A 182 17.00 -16.68 -13.10
CA ARG A 182 18.08 -15.70 -13.34
C ARG A 182 18.25 -15.31 -14.81
N GLU A 183 17.84 -16.18 -15.76
CA GLU A 183 17.98 -15.94 -17.19
C GLU A 183 17.00 -14.88 -17.73
N LYS A 184 15.84 -14.69 -17.08
CA LYS A 184 14.83 -13.69 -17.50
C LYS A 184 15.13 -12.25 -17.03
N THR A 185 16.07 -12.06 -16.12
CA THR A 185 16.53 -10.72 -15.72
C THR A 185 17.59 -10.15 -16.65
N SER A 186 17.97 -10.88 -17.72
CA SER A 186 19.01 -10.50 -18.68
C SER A 186 18.51 -9.68 -19.89
N ASP A 187 17.22 -9.37 -20.00
CA ASP A 187 16.67 -8.61 -21.14
C ASP A 187 17.06 -7.11 -21.14
N LEU A 188 17.94 -6.70 -20.25
CA LEU A 188 18.40 -5.33 -20.13
C LEU A 188 19.90 -5.19 -20.44
N ASP A 189 20.30 -5.33 -21.70
CA ASP A 189 21.57 -4.89 -22.30
C ASP A 189 22.52 -6.01 -22.78
N GLU A 190 22.88 -5.94 -24.06
CA GLU A 190 23.93 -6.73 -24.73
C GLU A 190 25.35 -6.52 -24.15
N GLU A 191 25.59 -5.53 -23.28
CA GLU A 191 26.84 -5.34 -22.55
C GLU A 191 27.10 -6.43 -21.47
N ASP A 192 26.12 -7.28 -21.16
CA ASP A 192 26.10 -8.11 -19.96
C ASP A 192 26.67 -9.54 -20.11
N ALA A 193 27.20 -9.95 -21.26
CA ALA A 193 27.81 -11.29 -21.41
C ALA A 193 29.05 -11.50 -20.51
N VAL A 194 29.81 -10.41 -20.21
CA VAL A 194 30.92 -10.43 -19.25
C VAL A 194 30.41 -10.47 -17.83
N ASP A 195 29.30 -9.80 -17.58
CA ASP A 195 28.64 -9.73 -16.30
C ASP A 195 27.98 -11.06 -15.91
N ALA A 196 27.38 -11.79 -16.85
CA ALA A 196 26.73 -13.07 -16.60
C ALA A 196 27.69 -14.10 -15.94
N ARG A 197 28.95 -14.14 -16.37
CA ARG A 197 29.95 -15.02 -15.77
C ARG A 197 30.30 -14.65 -14.33
N ALA A 198 30.28 -13.38 -13.99
CA ALA A 198 30.59 -12.91 -12.63
C ALA A 198 29.53 -13.36 -11.60
N PHE A 199 28.29 -13.51 -12.04
CA PHE A 199 27.15 -13.92 -11.20
C PHE A 199 26.80 -15.41 -11.27
N THR A 200 27.54 -16.20 -12.08
CA THR A 200 27.38 -17.64 -12.15
C THR A 200 28.46 -18.32 -11.30
N ARG A 201 28.06 -19.19 -10.37
CA ARG A 201 28.99 -19.97 -9.56
C ARG A 201 29.62 -21.09 -10.38
N ASP A 202 30.93 -21.27 -10.26
CA ASP A 202 31.65 -22.37 -10.87
C ASP A 202 31.56 -23.63 -10.00
N ALA A 203 30.39 -24.29 -10.10
CA ALA A 203 30.10 -25.50 -9.35
C ALA A 203 30.94 -26.71 -9.84
N GLU A 204 31.33 -26.73 -11.11
CA GLU A 204 32.10 -27.84 -11.71
C GLU A 204 33.52 -27.89 -11.13
N ASN A 205 34.13 -26.74 -10.87
CA ASN A 205 35.44 -26.64 -10.23
C ASN A 205 35.39 -26.58 -8.70
N GLY A 206 34.22 -26.81 -8.10
CA GLY A 206 34.07 -26.92 -6.64
C GLY A 206 34.10 -25.58 -5.90
N GLU A 207 33.81 -24.46 -6.57
CA GLU A 207 33.76 -23.14 -5.94
C GLU A 207 32.76 -23.13 -4.75
N SER A 208 33.23 -22.78 -3.54
CA SER A 208 32.34 -22.63 -2.39
C SER A 208 31.42 -21.40 -2.53
N PHE A 209 30.29 -21.36 -1.82
CA PHE A 209 29.42 -20.19 -1.83
C PHE A 209 30.13 -18.93 -1.27
N ALA A 210 31.01 -19.10 -0.32
CA ALA A 210 31.81 -18.02 0.24
C ALA A 210 32.82 -17.47 -0.76
N THR A 211 33.56 -18.36 -1.48
CA THR A 211 34.48 -17.96 -2.55
C THR A 211 33.75 -17.24 -3.68
N PHE A 212 32.58 -17.77 -4.08
CA PHE A 212 31.71 -17.09 -5.05
C PHE A 212 31.31 -15.68 -4.55
N ALA A 213 30.89 -15.53 -3.30
CA ALA A 213 30.52 -14.24 -2.72
C ALA A 213 31.68 -13.23 -2.73
N THR A 214 32.91 -13.66 -2.45
CA THR A 214 34.09 -12.77 -2.54
C THR A 214 34.37 -12.31 -3.96
N ARG A 215 34.18 -13.19 -4.94
CA ARG A 215 34.33 -12.85 -6.35
C ARG A 215 33.27 -11.85 -6.81
N VAL A 216 32.01 -12.01 -6.36
CA VAL A 216 30.94 -11.02 -6.61
C VAL A 216 31.25 -9.70 -5.94
N TYR A 217 31.76 -9.68 -4.69
CA TYR A 217 32.20 -8.46 -4.01
C TYR A 217 33.24 -7.71 -4.85
N ASP A 218 34.33 -8.38 -5.25
CA ASP A 218 35.39 -7.78 -6.04
C ASP A 218 34.90 -7.28 -7.41
N PHE A 219 33.90 -7.95 -7.97
CA PHE A 219 33.30 -7.54 -9.22
C PHE A 219 32.43 -6.29 -9.06
N VAL A 220 31.48 -6.29 -8.15
CA VAL A 220 30.47 -5.23 -7.98
C VAL A 220 31.08 -3.94 -7.42
N PHE A 221 31.86 -4.05 -6.34
CA PHE A 221 32.31 -2.87 -5.60
C PHE A 221 33.70 -2.36 -6.00
N ARG A 222 34.38 -3.10 -6.86
CA ARG A 222 35.70 -2.70 -7.36
C ARG A 222 35.72 -2.65 -8.89
N LYS A 223 35.66 -3.79 -9.60
CA LYS A 223 35.89 -3.87 -11.05
C LYS A 223 34.85 -3.06 -11.85
N LYS A 224 33.56 -3.15 -11.50
CA LYS A 224 32.52 -2.32 -12.14
C LYS A 224 32.76 -0.82 -11.92
N ILE A 225 33.19 -0.45 -10.74
CA ILE A 225 33.51 0.97 -10.43
C ILE A 225 34.74 1.43 -11.21
N GLU A 226 35.78 0.58 -11.32
CA GLU A 226 36.96 0.84 -12.17
C GLU A 226 36.57 1.04 -13.64
N ALA A 227 35.66 0.19 -14.16
CA ALA A 227 35.14 0.31 -15.53
C ALA A 227 34.30 1.58 -15.74
N LEU A 228 33.46 1.95 -14.78
CA LEU A 228 32.66 3.19 -14.84
C LEU A 228 33.53 4.45 -14.85
N LEU A 229 34.67 4.43 -14.17
CA LEU A 229 35.62 5.55 -14.16
C LEU A 229 36.27 5.82 -15.53
N LEU A 230 36.28 4.84 -16.45
CA LEU A 230 36.75 5.03 -17.82
C LEU A 230 35.78 5.86 -18.68
N LYS A 231 34.52 5.99 -18.27
CA LYS A 231 33.50 6.81 -18.94
C LYS A 231 33.60 8.25 -18.41
N GLU A 232 34.61 9.02 -18.85
CA GLU A 232 34.92 10.35 -18.30
C GLU A 232 33.77 11.36 -18.38
N GLU A 233 32.97 11.30 -19.44
CA GLU A 233 31.81 12.18 -19.68
C GLU A 233 30.75 12.11 -18.56
N MET A 234 30.59 10.94 -17.94
CA MET A 234 29.63 10.76 -16.84
C MET A 234 30.00 11.56 -15.57
N TRP A 235 31.27 11.89 -15.42
CA TRP A 235 31.84 12.47 -14.20
C TRP A 235 32.20 13.94 -14.32
N GLU A 236 31.89 14.60 -15.44
CA GLU A 236 32.20 16.03 -15.63
C GLU A 236 31.47 16.94 -14.60
N LYS A 237 30.23 16.56 -14.23
CA LYS A 237 29.37 17.34 -13.32
C LYS A 237 29.04 16.61 -12.02
N ARG A 238 29.65 15.44 -11.77
CA ARG A 238 29.37 14.57 -10.63
C ARG A 238 30.65 14.14 -9.94
N ALA A 239 30.54 13.85 -8.64
CA ALA A 239 31.68 13.29 -7.89
C ALA A 239 32.03 11.89 -8.44
N LYS A 240 33.34 11.67 -8.68
CA LYS A 240 33.84 10.36 -9.15
C LYS A 240 33.71 9.30 -8.04
N PRO A 241 33.17 8.12 -8.32
CA PRO A 241 33.14 7.04 -7.34
C PRO A 241 34.55 6.52 -7.04
N LYS A 242 34.68 5.83 -5.91
CA LYS A 242 35.95 5.22 -5.48
C LYS A 242 35.82 3.71 -5.44
N PRO A 243 36.64 2.94 -6.19
CA PRO A 243 36.67 1.50 -6.07
C PRO A 243 37.07 1.07 -4.65
N LEU A 244 36.37 0.11 -4.08
CA LEU A 244 36.78 -0.46 -2.79
C LEU A 244 38.03 -1.36 -2.97
N PRO A 245 38.84 -1.56 -1.93
CA PRO A 245 39.93 -2.53 -1.95
C PRO A 245 39.40 -3.96 -2.20
N ALA A 246 40.25 -4.84 -2.73
CA ALA A 246 39.86 -6.25 -2.90
C ALA A 246 39.47 -6.87 -1.54
N PHE A 247 38.53 -7.83 -1.54
CA PHE A 247 38.04 -8.46 -0.31
C PHE A 247 39.18 -8.93 0.61
N ARG A 248 40.19 -9.60 0.06
CA ARG A 248 41.36 -10.09 0.79
C ARG A 248 42.17 -8.98 1.48
N ASP A 249 42.12 -7.76 0.94
CA ASP A 249 42.85 -6.60 1.48
C ASP A 249 42.02 -5.91 2.56
N VAL A 250 40.70 -6.03 2.50
CA VAL A 250 39.74 -5.53 3.51
C VAL A 250 39.70 -6.45 4.73
N VAL A 251 39.60 -7.77 4.48
CA VAL A 251 39.51 -8.79 5.53
C VAL A 251 40.85 -9.52 5.61
N LYS A 252 41.73 -9.01 6.45
CA LYS A 252 43.10 -9.51 6.57
C LYS A 252 43.15 -10.82 7.38
N GLY A 253 43.78 -11.86 6.81
CA GLY A 253 44.16 -13.07 7.54
C GLY A 253 43.10 -14.16 7.71
N GLU A 254 41.91 -13.98 7.17
CA GLU A 254 40.84 -14.98 7.22
C GLU A 254 40.48 -15.46 5.80
N SER A 255 40.13 -16.74 5.67
CA SER A 255 39.59 -17.27 4.43
C SER A 255 38.11 -16.87 4.24
N ALA A 256 37.61 -16.92 3.00
CA ALA A 256 36.20 -16.65 2.72
C ALA A 256 35.26 -17.60 3.50
N ASP A 257 35.68 -18.86 3.62
CA ASP A 257 34.88 -19.87 4.33
C ASP A 257 34.90 -19.65 5.86
N ASP A 258 36.00 -19.16 6.44
CA ASP A 258 36.06 -18.77 7.85
C ASP A 258 35.13 -17.57 8.14
N VAL A 259 35.11 -16.58 7.24
CA VAL A 259 34.20 -15.44 7.34
C VAL A 259 32.73 -15.87 7.24
N ALA A 260 32.42 -16.79 6.32
CA ALA A 260 31.07 -17.32 6.18
C ALA A 260 30.61 -18.16 7.39
N ALA A 261 31.54 -18.86 8.04
CA ALA A 261 31.29 -19.67 9.24
C ALA A 261 31.19 -18.82 10.52
N GLY A 262 31.85 -17.65 10.55
CA GLY A 262 31.82 -16.72 11.69
C GLY A 262 30.45 -16.05 11.84
N ALA A 263 29.55 -16.73 12.53
CA ALA A 263 28.11 -16.49 12.51
C ALA A 263 27.62 -15.19 13.23
N ASP A 264 28.46 -14.42 13.91
CA ASP A 264 28.02 -13.34 14.80
C ASP A 264 28.19 -11.91 14.26
N ALA A 265 28.29 -11.74 12.94
CA ALA A 265 28.28 -10.39 12.34
C ALA A 265 26.93 -9.65 12.53
N THR A 266 25.85 -10.38 12.82
CA THR A 266 24.49 -9.83 13.00
C THR A 266 24.19 -9.28 14.39
N ALA A 267 25.04 -9.59 15.40
CA ALA A 267 24.90 -9.05 16.76
C ALA A 267 25.52 -7.65 16.92
N ALA A 268 26.16 -7.09 15.89
CA ALA A 268 26.57 -5.70 15.87
C ALA A 268 25.32 -4.82 15.99
N ASP A 269 25.39 -3.89 16.94
CA ASP A 269 24.39 -2.88 17.24
C ASP A 269 23.70 -2.39 15.95
N ALA A 270 22.46 -2.83 15.72
CA ALA A 270 21.71 -2.56 14.48
C ALA A 270 21.54 -1.06 14.20
N GLN A 271 21.78 -0.23 15.22
CA GLN A 271 21.73 1.23 15.12
C GLN A 271 23.06 1.87 14.72
N LYS A 272 24.14 1.10 14.64
CA LYS A 272 25.45 1.62 14.23
C LYS A 272 25.72 1.39 12.75
N VAL A 273 26.26 2.39 12.10
CA VAL A 273 26.75 2.29 10.72
C VAL A 273 27.91 1.30 10.66
N MET A 274 27.86 0.37 9.71
CA MET A 274 28.93 -0.60 9.49
C MET A 274 30.15 0.05 8.84
N THR A 275 31.33 -0.38 9.26
CA THR A 275 32.58 -0.10 8.52
C THR A 275 32.63 -0.90 7.22
N VAL A 276 33.52 -0.53 6.28
CA VAL A 276 33.73 -1.29 5.04
C VAL A 276 34.08 -2.74 5.32
N GLU A 277 34.93 -3.01 6.33
CA GLU A 277 35.31 -4.37 6.72
C GLU A 277 34.10 -5.16 7.25
N GLN A 278 33.33 -4.57 8.15
CA GLN A 278 32.12 -5.20 8.69
C GLN A 278 31.11 -5.51 7.58
N ALA A 279 30.85 -4.54 6.70
CA ALA A 279 29.93 -4.71 5.59
C ALA A 279 30.41 -5.78 4.59
N ALA A 280 31.72 -5.87 4.32
CA ALA A 280 32.29 -6.92 3.47
C ALA A 280 32.11 -8.33 4.07
N ARG A 281 32.33 -8.46 5.39
CA ARG A 281 32.10 -9.72 6.14
C ARG A 281 30.62 -10.14 6.09
N VAL A 282 29.72 -9.19 6.40
CA VAL A 282 28.26 -9.42 6.39
C VAL A 282 27.81 -9.80 4.97
N PHE A 283 28.32 -9.13 3.94
CA PHE A 283 27.99 -9.47 2.54
C PHE A 283 28.35 -10.94 2.21
N VAL A 284 29.60 -11.35 2.46
CA VAL A 284 30.04 -12.72 2.14
C VAL A 284 29.29 -13.76 2.96
N SER A 285 29.09 -13.50 4.26
CA SER A 285 28.35 -14.41 5.15
C SER A 285 26.88 -14.54 4.73
N SER A 286 26.19 -13.44 4.45
CA SER A 286 24.78 -13.45 4.07
C SER A 286 24.57 -14.16 2.73
N VAL A 287 25.38 -13.88 1.71
CA VAL A 287 25.30 -14.57 0.40
C VAL A 287 25.51 -16.07 0.56
N ALA A 288 26.56 -16.50 1.28
CA ALA A 288 26.85 -17.92 1.46
C ALA A 288 25.73 -18.64 2.20
N ARG A 289 25.15 -18.01 3.24
CA ARG A 289 24.07 -18.59 4.07
C ARG A 289 22.73 -18.65 3.34
N ILE A 290 22.38 -17.61 2.58
CA ILE A 290 21.15 -17.61 1.75
C ILE A 290 21.24 -18.72 0.71
N MET A 291 22.34 -18.81 -0.03
CA MET A 291 22.54 -19.86 -1.05
C MET A 291 22.55 -21.28 -0.46
N THR A 292 23.11 -21.45 0.73
CA THR A 292 23.09 -22.75 1.44
C THR A 292 21.67 -23.14 1.83
N ARG A 293 20.92 -22.22 2.42
CA ARG A 293 19.52 -22.40 2.78
C ARG A 293 18.66 -22.75 1.57
N ASP A 294 18.81 -22.00 0.47
CA ASP A 294 18.04 -22.20 -0.74
C ASP A 294 18.35 -23.56 -1.39
N LYS A 295 19.63 -23.98 -1.38
CA LYS A 295 20.03 -25.32 -1.84
C LYS A 295 19.41 -26.43 -1.00
N GLU A 296 19.38 -26.28 0.33
CA GLU A 296 18.76 -27.25 1.22
C GLU A 296 17.22 -27.28 1.03
N ALA A 297 16.60 -26.14 0.80
CA ALA A 297 15.17 -26.05 0.52
C ALA A 297 14.82 -26.73 -0.82
N ALA A 298 15.61 -26.49 -1.86
CA ALA A 298 15.43 -27.11 -3.18
C ALA A 298 15.57 -28.65 -3.12
N SER A 299 16.46 -29.16 -2.29
CA SER A 299 16.64 -30.63 -2.14
C SER A 299 15.42 -31.33 -1.53
N LYS A 300 14.50 -30.58 -0.92
CA LYS A 300 13.27 -31.09 -0.29
C LYS A 300 12.03 -30.89 -1.16
N ARG A 301 12.15 -30.22 -2.30
CA ARG A 301 11.05 -29.95 -3.24
C ARG A 301 11.08 -30.94 -4.39
N GLU A 302 9.92 -31.33 -4.89
CA GLU A 302 9.81 -32.23 -6.06
C GLU A 302 10.28 -31.56 -7.37
N ASP A 303 10.12 -30.23 -7.48
CA ASP A 303 10.53 -29.43 -8.63
C ASP A 303 12.03 -29.09 -8.67
N GLY A 304 12.73 -29.25 -7.53
CA GLY A 304 14.16 -28.98 -7.41
C GLY A 304 14.56 -27.52 -7.66
N VAL A 305 13.59 -26.60 -7.77
CA VAL A 305 13.85 -25.18 -8.07
C VAL A 305 14.47 -24.51 -6.86
N CYS A 306 15.63 -23.87 -7.09
CA CYS A 306 16.42 -23.19 -6.08
C CYS A 306 16.31 -21.68 -6.29
N GLY A 307 15.86 -20.94 -5.30
CA GLY A 307 15.91 -19.47 -5.33
C GLY A 307 14.89 -18.81 -4.40
N THR A 308 15.21 -17.58 -4.06
CA THR A 308 14.33 -16.64 -3.36
C THR A 308 14.02 -15.49 -4.32
N ASP A 309 12.81 -15.42 -4.85
CA ASP A 309 12.47 -14.54 -5.97
C ASP A 309 12.37 -13.05 -5.60
N ALA A 310 12.05 -12.74 -4.34
CA ALA A 310 11.89 -11.36 -3.88
C ALA A 310 12.53 -11.14 -2.50
N PHE A 311 12.94 -9.90 -2.25
CA PHE A 311 13.39 -9.46 -0.94
C PHE A 311 12.24 -9.50 0.08
N ASP A 312 12.50 -10.13 1.23
CA ASP A 312 11.59 -10.11 2.38
C ASP A 312 12.25 -9.35 3.54
N LYS A 313 11.61 -8.28 3.99
CA LYS A 313 12.05 -7.46 5.13
C LYS A 313 12.08 -8.22 6.47
N ASP A 314 11.39 -9.36 6.55
CA ASP A 314 11.29 -10.18 7.75
C ASP A 314 12.28 -11.36 7.73
N ASP A 315 12.97 -11.58 6.60
CA ASP A 315 14.14 -12.46 6.50
C ASP A 315 15.42 -11.71 6.96
N ALA A 316 15.92 -12.07 8.13
CA ALA A 316 17.11 -11.44 8.72
C ALA A 316 18.35 -11.51 7.80
N LEU A 317 18.54 -12.63 7.07
CA LEU A 317 19.68 -12.78 6.15
C LEU A 317 19.54 -11.86 4.93
N ALA A 318 18.32 -11.69 4.41
CA ALA A 318 18.05 -10.78 3.30
C ALA A 318 18.27 -9.31 3.74
N VAL A 319 17.85 -8.95 4.96
CA VAL A 319 18.10 -7.62 5.54
C VAL A 319 19.59 -7.36 5.73
N ASP A 320 20.34 -8.32 6.27
CA ASP A 320 21.80 -8.22 6.43
C ASP A 320 22.51 -8.01 5.09
N PHE A 321 22.10 -8.76 4.06
CA PHE A 321 22.59 -8.60 2.71
C PHE A 321 22.35 -7.18 2.17
N VAL A 322 21.12 -6.70 2.26
CA VAL A 322 20.75 -5.36 1.75
C VAL A 322 21.49 -4.26 2.51
N ALA A 323 21.62 -4.38 3.83
CA ALA A 323 22.36 -3.44 4.66
C ALA A 323 23.86 -3.40 4.28
N ALA A 324 24.46 -4.57 4.06
CA ALA A 324 25.85 -4.67 3.65
C ALA A 324 26.08 -4.05 2.26
N VAL A 325 25.24 -4.40 1.27
CA VAL A 325 25.33 -3.86 -0.10
C VAL A 325 25.14 -2.35 -0.12
N SER A 326 24.12 -1.85 0.57
CA SER A 326 23.84 -0.41 0.66
C SER A 326 25.02 0.35 1.27
N THR A 327 25.60 -0.19 2.35
CA THR A 327 26.78 0.41 3.01
C THR A 327 27.99 0.44 2.09
N LEU A 328 28.36 -0.70 1.46
CA LEU A 328 29.51 -0.78 0.56
C LEU A 328 29.35 0.16 -0.64
N ARG A 329 28.15 0.22 -1.19
CA ARG A 329 27.86 1.10 -2.31
C ARG A 329 27.89 2.58 -1.91
N SER A 330 27.42 2.91 -0.71
CA SER A 330 27.53 4.26 -0.14
C SER A 330 28.98 4.70 -0.06
N PHE A 331 29.89 3.83 0.38
CA PHE A 331 31.33 4.13 0.38
C PHE A 331 31.92 4.29 -1.02
N ASN A 332 31.46 3.53 -2.03
CA ASN A 332 31.89 3.72 -3.42
C ASN A 332 31.58 5.14 -3.92
N TYR A 333 30.39 5.65 -3.64
CA TYR A 333 29.90 6.91 -4.21
C TYR A 333 30.01 8.11 -3.28
N GLY A 334 30.57 7.93 -2.08
CA GLY A 334 30.71 9.02 -1.10
C GLY A 334 29.36 9.48 -0.54
N ILE A 335 28.35 8.62 -0.55
CA ILE A 335 27.04 8.84 0.04
C ILE A 335 27.13 8.51 1.53
N PRO A 336 26.50 9.28 2.44
CA PRO A 336 26.46 8.93 3.86
C PRO A 336 25.85 7.53 4.07
N PRO A 337 26.59 6.56 4.65
CA PRO A 337 26.05 5.23 4.88
C PRO A 337 25.05 5.26 6.04
N GLN A 338 24.02 4.42 5.93
CA GLN A 338 22.95 4.29 6.93
C GLN A 338 23.19 3.08 7.85
N SER A 339 22.55 3.09 9.03
CA SER A 339 22.55 1.94 9.92
C SER A 339 21.73 0.78 9.33
N PRO A 340 21.96 -0.48 9.71
CA PRO A 340 21.12 -1.60 9.29
C PRO A 340 19.63 -1.42 9.65
N PHE A 341 19.34 -0.73 10.75
CA PHE A 341 17.99 -0.38 11.15
C PHE A 341 17.31 0.57 10.15
N ASP A 342 18.03 1.64 9.73
CA ASP A 342 17.50 2.62 8.76
C ASP A 342 17.35 1.97 7.38
N VAL A 343 18.34 1.17 6.95
CA VAL A 343 18.27 0.40 5.71
C VAL A 343 17.07 -0.54 5.69
N LYS A 344 16.81 -1.27 6.78
CA LYS A 344 15.59 -2.10 6.89
C LYS A 344 14.33 -1.26 6.75
N GLY A 345 14.31 -0.06 7.35
CA GLY A 345 13.21 0.90 7.24
C GLY A 345 12.92 1.29 5.80
N VAL A 346 13.97 1.65 5.04
CA VAL A 346 13.87 2.06 3.64
C VAL A 346 13.50 0.86 2.75
N ALA A 347 14.23 -0.26 2.86
CA ALA A 347 14.02 -1.46 2.04
C ALA A 347 12.61 -2.07 2.22
N GLY A 348 12.09 -2.03 3.45
CA GLY A 348 10.77 -2.53 3.79
C GLY A 348 9.63 -1.54 3.61
N ASN A 349 9.90 -0.32 3.09
CA ASN A 349 8.92 0.77 3.07
C ASN A 349 8.21 0.97 4.42
N ILE A 350 8.98 0.86 5.53
CA ILE A 350 8.41 0.89 6.87
C ILE A 350 8.09 2.35 7.22
N VAL A 351 6.82 2.70 7.19
CA VAL A 351 6.34 3.98 7.71
C VAL A 351 6.42 3.94 9.24
N HIS A 352 7.18 4.86 9.82
CA HIS A 352 7.27 4.99 11.28
C HIS A 352 5.90 5.37 11.85
N ALA A 353 5.21 4.42 12.46
CA ALA A 353 3.91 4.65 13.07
C ALA A 353 4.06 5.01 14.55
N VAL A 354 3.43 6.11 14.96
CA VAL A 354 3.36 6.58 16.35
C VAL A 354 2.07 6.08 16.97
N ALA A 355 2.16 5.30 18.05
CA ALA A 355 1.00 4.67 18.70
C ALA A 355 -0.08 5.69 19.12
N THR A 356 0.32 6.86 19.61
CA THR A 356 -0.62 7.93 19.99
C THR A 356 -1.37 8.52 18.80
N THR A 357 -0.72 8.66 17.65
CA THR A 357 -1.39 9.10 16.41
C THR A 357 -2.42 8.06 15.96
N ASN A 358 -2.08 6.78 16.02
CA ASN A 358 -3.02 5.69 15.71
C ASN A 358 -4.24 5.73 16.66
N ALA A 359 -4.05 6.02 17.94
CA ALA A 359 -5.14 6.14 18.91
C ALA A 359 -6.06 7.33 18.62
N ILE A 360 -5.50 8.48 18.24
CA ILE A 360 -6.27 9.67 17.84
C ILE A 360 -7.09 9.35 16.59
N VAL A 361 -6.46 8.80 15.55
CA VAL A 361 -7.12 8.44 14.30
C VAL A 361 -8.19 7.37 14.53
N GLY A 362 -7.91 6.32 15.31
CA GLY A 362 -8.92 5.31 15.68
C GLY A 362 -10.15 5.91 16.38
N GLY A 363 -9.95 6.90 17.25
CA GLY A 363 -11.05 7.66 17.87
C GLY A 363 -11.85 8.51 16.88
N LEU A 364 -11.18 9.19 15.95
CA LEU A 364 -11.82 10.00 14.91
C LEU A 364 -12.65 9.13 13.94
N ILE A 365 -12.16 7.96 13.54
CA ILE A 365 -12.92 6.99 12.72
C ILE A 365 -14.24 6.63 13.40
N VAL A 366 -14.21 6.32 14.71
CA VAL A 366 -15.42 5.95 15.44
C VAL A 366 -16.39 7.12 15.56
N LEU A 367 -15.91 8.35 15.72
CA LEU A 367 -16.76 9.55 15.73
C LEU A 367 -17.50 9.73 14.39
N GLU A 368 -16.81 9.56 13.27
CA GLU A 368 -17.44 9.65 11.95
C GLU A 368 -18.42 8.49 11.71
N ALA A 369 -18.05 7.26 12.08
CA ALA A 369 -18.96 6.11 12.01
C ALA A 369 -20.25 6.34 12.80
N MET A 370 -20.17 6.92 14.00
CA MET A 370 -21.34 7.25 14.80
C MET A 370 -22.25 8.29 14.15
N LYS A 371 -21.70 9.28 13.43
CA LYS A 371 -22.47 10.25 12.66
C LYS A 371 -23.24 9.59 11.53
N ILE A 372 -22.56 8.71 10.75
CA ILE A 372 -23.18 7.94 9.67
C ILE A 372 -24.35 7.10 10.18
N LEU A 373 -24.12 6.30 11.23
CA LEU A 373 -25.13 5.41 11.78
C LEU A 373 -26.34 6.14 12.34
N ARG A 374 -26.15 7.32 12.96
CA ARG A 374 -27.23 8.16 13.44
C ARG A 374 -28.05 8.72 12.28
N LYS A 375 -27.40 9.21 11.22
CA LYS A 375 -28.07 9.69 10.00
C LYS A 375 -28.94 8.59 9.37
N LYS A 376 -28.44 7.36 9.27
CA LYS A 376 -29.19 6.19 8.76
C LYS A 376 -30.39 5.84 9.65
N LYS A 377 -30.26 5.90 10.96
CA LYS A 377 -31.34 5.57 11.90
C LYS A 377 -32.50 6.56 11.80
N ASP A 378 -32.19 7.85 11.71
CA ASP A 378 -33.22 8.88 11.59
C ASP A 378 -33.93 8.83 10.23
N ALA A 379 -33.22 8.49 9.14
CA ALA A 379 -33.82 8.28 7.82
C ALA A 379 -34.83 7.13 7.80
N LYS A 380 -34.56 6.05 8.55
CA LYS A 380 -35.47 4.89 8.69
C LYS A 380 -36.67 5.15 9.63
N GLY A 381 -36.58 6.16 10.52
CA GLY A 381 -37.61 6.46 11.54
C GLY A 381 -38.57 7.58 11.16
N VAL A 382 -38.42 8.23 10.00
CA VAL A 382 -39.22 9.41 9.60
C VAL A 382 -40.59 9.07 8.99
N GLU A 383 -40.92 7.78 8.76
CA GLU A 383 -42.21 7.39 8.17
C GLU A 383 -43.43 7.61 9.09
N ASP A 384 -43.26 7.78 10.41
CA ASP A 384 -44.39 7.81 11.36
C ASP A 384 -44.60 9.12 12.18
N ASP A 385 -43.72 10.13 12.08
CA ASP A 385 -43.93 11.34 12.88
C ASP A 385 -43.52 12.66 12.20
N ALA A 386 -44.45 13.27 11.50
CA ALA A 386 -44.29 14.58 10.85
C ALA A 386 -44.05 15.73 11.82
N SER A 387 -44.04 15.50 13.13
CA SER A 387 -43.85 16.51 14.20
C SER A 387 -42.45 16.45 14.82
N ALA A 388 -41.62 15.43 14.51
CA ALA A 388 -40.26 15.35 15.01
C ALA A 388 -39.38 16.40 14.32
N LYS A 389 -39.04 17.47 15.05
CA LYS A 389 -38.03 18.43 14.65
C LYS A 389 -36.79 17.63 14.23
N GLN A 390 -36.46 17.67 12.94
CA GLN A 390 -35.28 17.02 12.35
C GLN A 390 -34.06 17.36 13.20
N LYS A 391 -33.58 16.41 13.99
CA LYS A 391 -32.37 16.57 14.79
C LYS A 391 -31.20 16.71 13.82
N SER A 392 -30.72 17.95 13.66
CA SER A 392 -29.54 18.23 12.87
C SER A 392 -28.32 17.62 13.55
N TYR A 393 -27.82 16.51 13.03
CA TYR A 393 -26.52 15.99 13.43
C TYR A 393 -25.39 16.74 12.71
N PRO A 394 -24.22 16.91 13.35
CA PRO A 394 -23.08 17.51 12.66
C PRO A 394 -22.72 16.65 11.43
N PRO A 395 -22.49 17.29 10.27
CA PRO A 395 -22.10 16.56 9.06
C PRO A 395 -20.77 15.82 9.26
N CYS A 396 -20.54 14.78 8.45
CA CYS A 396 -19.25 14.13 8.38
C CYS A 396 -18.17 15.11 7.92
N ARG A 397 -16.96 14.94 8.38
CA ARG A 397 -15.82 15.80 8.07
C ARG A 397 -14.61 14.95 7.70
N TYR A 398 -13.77 15.45 6.79
CA TYR A 398 -12.39 15.01 6.72
C TYR A 398 -11.63 15.65 7.88
N THR A 399 -10.80 14.89 8.57
CA THR A 399 -10.04 15.42 9.69
C THR A 399 -8.57 15.05 9.55
N PHE A 400 -7.73 16.10 9.51
CA PHE A 400 -6.28 15.96 9.47
C PHE A 400 -5.67 16.16 10.85
N VAL A 401 -4.74 15.29 11.23
CA VAL A 401 -3.94 15.40 12.46
C VAL A 401 -2.57 15.96 12.08
N LYS A 402 -2.20 17.10 12.61
CA LYS A 402 -0.96 17.81 12.28
C LYS A 402 0.17 17.51 13.27
N LYS A 403 1.42 17.50 12.79
CA LYS A 403 2.63 17.37 13.63
C LYS A 403 2.84 18.60 14.50
N ARG A 404 2.51 19.78 14.00
CA ARG A 404 2.63 21.07 14.71
C ARG A 404 1.30 21.80 14.65
N ALA A 405 0.99 22.57 15.71
CA ALA A 405 -0.22 23.38 15.73
C ALA A 405 -0.12 24.51 14.68
N THR A 406 -1.11 24.58 13.79
CA THR A 406 -1.33 25.72 12.90
C THR A 406 -2.57 26.45 13.41
N ASN A 407 -2.48 27.77 13.62
CA ASN A 407 -3.56 28.56 14.23
C ASN A 407 -4.05 27.98 15.57
N ASN A 408 -3.13 27.47 16.41
CA ASN A 408 -3.40 26.79 17.68
C ASN A 408 -4.26 25.52 17.56
N ARG A 409 -4.34 24.89 16.38
CA ARG A 409 -5.10 23.66 16.16
C ARG A 409 -4.18 22.54 15.69
N LEU A 410 -4.25 21.38 16.33
CA LEU A 410 -3.61 20.14 15.91
C LEU A 410 -4.53 19.27 15.05
N LEU A 411 -5.85 19.44 15.21
CA LEU A 411 -6.87 18.77 14.39
C LEU A 411 -7.51 19.81 13.47
N GLU A 412 -7.56 19.48 12.19
CA GLU A 412 -8.16 20.32 11.15
C GLU A 412 -9.30 19.57 10.48
N PRO A 413 -10.54 19.84 10.92
CA PRO A 413 -11.71 19.31 10.24
C PRO A 413 -12.06 20.19 9.03
N VAL A 414 -12.18 19.56 7.86
CA VAL A 414 -12.59 20.22 6.61
C VAL A 414 -13.87 19.58 6.05
N GLU A 415 -14.56 20.29 5.18
CA GLU A 415 -15.72 19.74 4.48
C GLU A 415 -15.27 18.68 3.47
N PRO A 416 -16.00 17.57 3.33
CA PRO A 416 -15.72 16.61 2.28
C PRO A 416 -15.86 17.28 0.89
N ASP A 417 -14.91 16.94 0.01
CA ASP A 417 -14.96 17.39 -1.38
C ASP A 417 -16.16 16.81 -2.12
N PRO A 418 -16.74 17.52 -3.11
CA PRO A 418 -17.76 16.96 -3.98
C PRO A 418 -17.19 15.82 -4.84
N PRO A 419 -18.02 14.90 -5.36
CA PRO A 419 -17.59 13.88 -6.30
C PRO A 419 -16.92 14.51 -7.51
N ASN A 420 -15.80 13.92 -7.95
CA ASN A 420 -15.14 14.34 -9.17
C ASN A 420 -15.81 13.66 -10.38
N ALA A 421 -16.46 14.43 -11.24
CA ALA A 421 -17.15 13.93 -12.44
C ALA A 421 -16.22 13.16 -13.40
N SER A 422 -14.92 13.52 -13.45
CA SER A 422 -13.92 12.83 -14.27
C SER A 422 -13.23 11.65 -13.55
N CYS A 423 -13.70 11.25 -12.36
CA CYS A 423 -13.12 10.13 -11.65
C CYS A 423 -13.44 8.82 -12.38
N ALA A 424 -12.40 8.08 -12.75
CA ALA A 424 -12.52 6.77 -13.39
C ALA A 424 -13.27 5.70 -12.56
N VAL A 425 -13.58 5.97 -11.29
CA VAL A 425 -14.20 5.00 -10.39
C VAL A 425 -15.62 5.40 -9.97
N CYS A 426 -15.84 6.63 -9.54
CA CYS A 426 -17.16 7.08 -9.10
C CYS A 426 -17.82 8.07 -10.05
N GLY A 427 -17.06 8.69 -10.98
CA GLY A 427 -17.57 9.61 -11.98
C GLY A 427 -18.17 8.92 -13.20
N GLN A 428 -17.83 7.66 -13.48
CA GLN A 428 -18.42 6.88 -14.57
C GLN A 428 -19.81 6.38 -14.20
N ALA A 429 -20.74 6.41 -15.15
CA ALA A 429 -22.03 5.77 -15.00
C ALA A 429 -21.84 4.28 -14.69
N ARG A 430 -22.63 3.74 -13.77
CA ARG A 430 -22.62 2.32 -13.46
C ARG A 430 -24.02 1.75 -13.54
N LEU A 431 -24.15 0.63 -14.26
CA LEU A 431 -25.35 -0.17 -14.29
C LEU A 431 -25.06 -1.55 -13.70
N GLU A 432 -26.09 -2.22 -13.20
CA GLU A 432 -26.04 -3.60 -12.75
C GLU A 432 -26.92 -4.44 -13.68
N LEU A 433 -26.35 -5.49 -14.26
CA LEU A 433 -27.06 -6.52 -15.01
C LEU A 433 -27.23 -7.75 -14.12
N VAL A 434 -28.44 -8.02 -13.69
CA VAL A 434 -28.79 -9.27 -13.00
C VAL A 434 -29.25 -10.27 -14.05
N CYS A 435 -28.57 -11.40 -14.17
CA CYS A 435 -28.91 -12.47 -15.13
C CYS A 435 -28.39 -13.82 -14.66
N ASP A 436 -28.81 -14.89 -15.28
CA ASP A 436 -28.20 -16.20 -15.09
C ASP A 436 -26.98 -16.35 -15.99
N THR A 437 -25.80 -16.13 -15.44
CA THR A 437 -24.53 -16.12 -16.19
C THR A 437 -24.17 -17.47 -16.82
N GLU A 438 -24.81 -18.57 -16.39
CA GLU A 438 -24.59 -19.91 -16.93
C GLU A 438 -25.44 -20.19 -18.20
N SER A 439 -26.51 -19.42 -18.40
CA SER A 439 -27.37 -19.55 -19.58
C SER A 439 -27.44 -18.28 -20.44
N PHE A 440 -27.06 -17.12 -19.92
CA PHE A 440 -27.08 -15.85 -20.62
C PHE A 440 -25.85 -15.71 -21.51
N THR A 441 -26.03 -15.49 -22.81
CA THR A 441 -24.94 -15.40 -23.78
C THR A 441 -24.43 -13.95 -23.93
N LEU A 442 -23.17 -13.81 -24.35
CA LEU A 442 -22.60 -12.50 -24.69
C LEU A 442 -23.40 -11.80 -25.80
N GLY A 443 -23.93 -12.57 -26.77
CA GLY A 443 -24.81 -12.04 -27.82
C GLY A 443 -26.11 -11.45 -27.26
N ARG A 444 -26.69 -12.02 -26.23
CA ARG A 444 -27.86 -11.43 -25.55
C ARG A 444 -27.48 -10.13 -24.82
N LEU A 445 -26.32 -10.08 -24.18
CA LEU A 445 -25.79 -8.82 -23.62
C LEU A 445 -25.71 -7.76 -24.70
N LEU A 446 -25.09 -8.06 -25.84
CA LEU A 446 -24.94 -7.12 -26.94
C LEU A 446 -26.29 -6.66 -27.53
N HIS A 447 -27.17 -7.61 -27.90
CA HIS A 447 -28.37 -7.30 -28.65
C HIS A 447 -29.55 -6.87 -27.79
N ASP A 448 -29.83 -7.58 -26.67
CA ASP A 448 -31.01 -7.32 -25.86
C ASP A 448 -30.78 -6.19 -24.85
N VAL A 449 -29.57 -6.12 -24.27
CA VAL A 449 -29.27 -5.13 -23.23
C VAL A 449 -28.69 -3.85 -23.86
N LEU A 450 -27.52 -3.93 -24.53
CA LEU A 450 -26.82 -2.75 -24.99
C LEU A 450 -27.52 -2.08 -26.17
N LYS A 451 -27.85 -2.83 -27.23
CA LYS A 451 -28.47 -2.25 -28.42
C LYS A 451 -29.96 -1.96 -28.23
N LYS A 452 -30.75 -2.93 -27.74
CA LYS A 452 -32.21 -2.79 -27.67
C LYS A 452 -32.66 -1.93 -26.47
N LYS A 453 -32.12 -2.19 -25.26
CA LYS A 453 -32.58 -1.53 -24.03
C LYS A 453 -31.88 -0.19 -23.78
N LEU A 454 -30.57 -0.10 -24.05
CA LEU A 454 -29.77 1.12 -23.87
C LEU A 454 -29.62 1.95 -25.14
N GLY A 455 -30.04 1.44 -26.30
CA GLY A 455 -30.02 2.20 -27.57
C GLY A 455 -28.62 2.43 -28.14
N MET A 456 -27.64 1.62 -27.79
CA MET A 456 -26.27 1.74 -28.29
C MET A 456 -26.17 1.29 -29.76
N HIS A 457 -25.39 2.01 -30.58
CA HIS A 457 -25.24 1.72 -32.01
C HIS A 457 -24.03 0.80 -32.27
N ALA A 458 -22.87 1.18 -31.76
CA ALA A 458 -21.60 0.49 -31.95
C ALA A 458 -20.91 0.20 -30.61
N PRO A 459 -21.54 -0.59 -29.71
CA PRO A 459 -20.97 -0.88 -28.41
C PRO A 459 -19.76 -1.80 -28.49
N GLU A 460 -18.79 -1.58 -27.60
CA GLU A 460 -17.67 -2.44 -27.29
C GLU A 460 -17.82 -3.00 -25.88
N ILE A 461 -17.37 -4.23 -25.66
CA ILE A 461 -17.49 -4.92 -24.38
C ILE A 461 -16.09 -5.37 -23.96
N ASN A 462 -15.57 -4.73 -22.92
CA ASN A 462 -14.24 -4.99 -22.36
C ASN A 462 -14.36 -5.63 -20.99
N ALA A 463 -13.74 -6.80 -20.81
CA ALA A 463 -13.49 -7.39 -19.49
C ALA A 463 -12.13 -6.91 -18.95
N PRO A 464 -11.82 -7.07 -17.64
CA PRO A 464 -10.60 -6.53 -17.04
C PRO A 464 -9.28 -6.94 -17.73
N GLU A 465 -9.24 -8.11 -18.37
CA GLU A 465 -8.02 -8.65 -19.00
C GLU A 465 -8.13 -8.86 -20.50
N THR A 466 -9.31 -8.64 -21.12
CA THR A 466 -9.51 -8.94 -22.54
C THR A 466 -10.70 -8.19 -23.13
N VAL A 467 -10.64 -7.90 -24.42
CA VAL A 467 -11.79 -7.43 -25.23
C VAL A 467 -12.66 -8.63 -25.56
N LEU A 468 -13.92 -8.60 -25.12
CA LEU A 468 -14.89 -9.67 -25.40
C LEU A 468 -15.59 -9.46 -26.74
N TYR A 469 -15.86 -8.21 -27.09
CA TYR A 469 -16.49 -7.83 -28.36
C TYR A 469 -16.10 -6.39 -28.72
N GLU A 470 -15.77 -6.21 -30.00
CA GLU A 470 -15.52 -4.93 -30.64
C GLU A 470 -16.39 -4.81 -31.89
N HIS A 471 -16.78 -3.56 -32.25
CA HIS A 471 -17.60 -3.33 -33.44
C HIS A 471 -16.80 -3.64 -34.72
N PRO A 472 -17.38 -4.34 -35.71
CA PRO A 472 -16.64 -4.86 -36.88
C PRO A 472 -15.98 -3.82 -37.80
N GLU A 473 -16.30 -2.54 -37.64
CA GLU A 473 -15.81 -1.48 -38.53
C GLU A 473 -14.30 -1.23 -38.36
N GLY A 474 -13.51 -1.66 -39.35
CA GLY A 474 -12.05 -1.48 -39.33
C GLY A 474 -11.24 -2.70 -38.86
N LEU A 475 -11.90 -3.79 -38.50
CA LEU A 475 -11.25 -5.02 -38.07
C LEU A 475 -10.91 -5.96 -39.26
N GLU A 476 -9.94 -6.84 -39.06
CA GLU A 476 -9.62 -7.92 -40.00
C GLU A 476 -10.64 -9.08 -39.91
N GLU A 477 -10.80 -9.86 -41.00
CA GLU A 477 -11.79 -10.96 -41.06
C GLU A 477 -11.59 -12.01 -39.93
N ASP A 478 -10.35 -12.26 -39.52
CA ASP A 478 -10.03 -13.21 -38.45
C ASP A 478 -10.49 -12.71 -37.07
N GLU A 479 -10.40 -11.42 -36.80
CA GLU A 479 -10.85 -10.76 -35.56
C GLU A 479 -12.38 -10.77 -35.47
N ILE A 480 -13.04 -10.45 -36.58
CA ILE A 480 -14.52 -10.50 -36.68
C ILE A 480 -15.00 -11.92 -36.39
N ALA A 481 -14.40 -12.94 -36.99
CA ALA A 481 -14.75 -14.34 -36.75
C ALA A 481 -14.56 -14.76 -35.29
N GLN A 482 -13.53 -14.22 -34.62
CA GLN A 482 -13.30 -14.50 -33.19
C GLN A 482 -14.39 -13.86 -32.30
N TYR A 483 -14.77 -12.60 -32.57
CA TYR A 483 -15.83 -11.94 -31.81
C TYR A 483 -17.21 -12.56 -32.08
N GLU A 484 -17.52 -12.97 -33.30
CA GLU A 484 -18.74 -13.70 -33.59
C GLU A 484 -18.83 -15.01 -32.80
N LYS A 485 -17.72 -15.72 -32.63
CA LYS A 485 -17.65 -16.92 -31.80
C LYS A 485 -17.88 -16.59 -30.32
N ASN A 486 -17.31 -15.49 -29.82
CA ASN A 486 -17.53 -15.04 -28.45
C ASN A 486 -19.00 -14.73 -28.16
N LEU A 487 -19.73 -14.16 -29.13
CA LEU A 487 -21.17 -13.84 -28.98
C LEU A 487 -22.05 -15.08 -28.75
N LEU A 488 -21.63 -16.24 -29.23
CA LEU A 488 -22.36 -17.51 -29.03
C LEU A 488 -22.09 -18.11 -27.65
N ALA A 489 -21.04 -17.69 -26.97
CA ALA A 489 -20.66 -18.23 -25.65
C ALA A 489 -21.60 -17.70 -24.56
N VAL A 490 -21.91 -18.53 -23.57
CA VAL A 490 -22.50 -18.08 -22.30
C VAL A 490 -21.48 -17.26 -21.52
N LEU A 491 -21.94 -16.35 -20.68
CA LEU A 491 -21.06 -15.40 -19.98
C LEU A 491 -19.93 -16.10 -19.21
N THR A 492 -20.20 -17.20 -18.53
CA THR A 492 -19.19 -17.99 -17.80
C THR A 492 -18.17 -18.69 -18.69
N ALA A 493 -18.45 -18.84 -19.98
CA ALA A 493 -17.57 -19.49 -20.97
C ALA A 493 -16.86 -18.50 -21.91
N THR A 494 -16.99 -17.20 -21.67
CA THR A 494 -16.25 -16.17 -22.44
C THR A 494 -14.75 -16.24 -22.14
N PRO A 495 -13.88 -15.70 -23.03
CA PRO A 495 -12.43 -15.67 -22.82
C PRO A 495 -12.00 -15.07 -21.47
N ALA A 496 -10.75 -15.31 -21.06
CA ALA A 496 -10.13 -14.81 -19.82
C ALA A 496 -10.88 -15.21 -18.53
N GLY A 497 -11.32 -16.49 -18.46
CA GLY A 497 -11.93 -17.05 -17.24
C GLY A 497 -13.43 -16.85 -17.11
N GLY A 498 -14.06 -16.20 -18.07
CA GLY A 498 -15.51 -15.98 -18.13
C GLY A 498 -16.00 -14.81 -17.28
N VAL A 499 -17.17 -14.29 -17.67
CA VAL A 499 -17.91 -13.26 -16.91
C VAL A 499 -18.75 -13.96 -15.84
N ARG A 500 -18.48 -13.66 -14.58
CA ARG A 500 -19.10 -14.30 -13.41
C ARG A 500 -19.78 -13.27 -12.51
N ASN A 501 -20.38 -13.75 -11.44
CA ASN A 501 -20.93 -12.88 -10.41
C ASN A 501 -19.87 -11.91 -9.87
N GLY A 502 -20.17 -10.61 -9.88
CA GLY A 502 -19.24 -9.55 -9.46
C GLY A 502 -18.25 -9.08 -10.53
N THR A 503 -18.27 -9.64 -11.76
CA THR A 503 -17.46 -9.14 -12.87
C THR A 503 -17.96 -7.77 -13.29
N GLU A 504 -17.06 -6.80 -13.39
CA GLU A 504 -17.32 -5.46 -13.92
C GLU A 504 -16.80 -5.40 -15.36
N LEU A 505 -17.68 -5.06 -16.29
CA LEU A 505 -17.36 -4.86 -17.71
C LEU A 505 -17.31 -3.37 -18.01
N ASP A 506 -16.32 -2.94 -18.78
CA ASP A 506 -16.26 -1.58 -19.34
C ASP A 506 -16.96 -1.59 -20.69
N ILE A 507 -18.03 -0.80 -20.78
CA ILE A 507 -18.86 -0.67 -21.99
C ILE A 507 -18.63 0.71 -22.58
N THR A 508 -18.25 0.75 -23.86
CA THR A 508 -18.02 1.99 -24.61
C THR A 508 -18.82 1.97 -25.91
N ASP A 509 -19.21 3.15 -26.41
CA ASP A 509 -19.74 3.35 -27.75
C ASP A 509 -19.20 4.67 -28.31
N TYR A 510 -18.19 4.58 -29.15
CA TYR A 510 -17.55 5.76 -29.70
C TYR A 510 -18.45 6.58 -30.63
N SER A 511 -19.44 5.93 -31.26
CA SER A 511 -20.37 6.61 -32.15
C SER A 511 -21.32 7.57 -31.42
N GLN A 512 -21.61 7.26 -30.17
CA GLN A 512 -22.54 7.98 -29.30
C GLN A 512 -21.87 8.60 -28.07
N LYS A 513 -20.53 8.45 -27.92
CA LYS A 513 -19.75 8.90 -26.76
C LYS A 513 -20.27 8.36 -25.42
N PHE A 514 -20.82 7.14 -25.42
CA PHE A 514 -21.23 6.46 -24.18
C PHE A 514 -20.06 5.72 -23.56
N GLU A 515 -19.91 5.87 -22.25
CA GLU A 515 -18.95 5.12 -21.47
C GLU A 515 -19.54 4.82 -20.08
N PHE A 516 -19.63 3.55 -19.71
CA PHE A 516 -20.11 3.16 -18.40
C PHE A 516 -19.58 1.78 -17.98
N LYS A 517 -19.67 1.50 -16.68
CA LYS A 517 -19.33 0.21 -16.13
C LYS A 517 -20.59 -0.62 -15.90
N LEU A 518 -20.56 -1.88 -16.33
CA LEU A 518 -21.64 -2.85 -16.16
C LEU A 518 -21.20 -3.93 -15.18
N LEU A 519 -21.77 -3.89 -13.97
CA LEU A 519 -21.59 -4.94 -12.98
C LEU A 519 -22.52 -6.11 -13.31
N VAL A 520 -21.97 -7.30 -13.42
CA VAL A 520 -22.76 -8.53 -13.66
C VAL A 520 -23.02 -9.24 -12.35
N THR A 521 -24.31 -9.42 -12.02
CA THR A 521 -24.78 -10.15 -10.84
C THR A 521 -25.47 -11.44 -11.27
N HIS A 522 -25.00 -12.57 -10.76
CA HIS A 522 -25.57 -13.87 -11.06
C HIS A 522 -26.83 -14.12 -10.24
N ARG A 523 -27.95 -14.50 -10.92
CA ARG A 523 -29.18 -15.02 -10.31
C ARG A 523 -29.50 -16.33 -10.98
N PRO A 524 -29.54 -17.49 -10.25
CA PRO A 524 -29.76 -18.80 -10.83
C PRO A 524 -31.12 -18.89 -11.55
N ARG A 525 -31.17 -19.66 -12.64
CA ARG A 525 -32.38 -19.84 -13.45
C ARG A 525 -33.60 -20.26 -12.64
N SER A 526 -33.42 -21.03 -11.57
CA SER A 526 -34.49 -21.51 -10.69
C SER A 526 -35.18 -20.40 -9.87
N GLU A 527 -34.62 -19.23 -9.79
CA GLU A 527 -35.14 -18.07 -9.03
C GLU A 527 -35.88 -17.06 -9.91
N TRP A 528 -35.95 -17.30 -11.24
CA TRP A 528 -36.64 -16.45 -12.20
C TRP A 528 -38.08 -16.90 -12.41
N ASP A 529 -38.99 -15.92 -12.38
CA ASP A 529 -40.39 -16.13 -12.76
C ASP A 529 -40.60 -15.58 -14.19
N GLU A 530 -40.96 -16.45 -15.15
CA GLU A 530 -41.11 -16.04 -16.55
C GLU A 530 -42.35 -15.15 -16.77
N GLU A 531 -43.30 -15.11 -15.84
CA GLU A 531 -44.45 -14.22 -15.91
C GLU A 531 -44.13 -12.81 -15.40
N GLU A 532 -43.27 -12.70 -14.37
CA GLU A 532 -42.83 -11.42 -13.80
C GLU A 532 -41.61 -10.85 -14.53
N ASP A 533 -40.65 -11.68 -14.95
CA ASP A 533 -39.40 -11.31 -15.60
C ASP A 533 -39.29 -11.94 -17.01
N PRO A 534 -40.07 -11.53 -18.01
CA PRO A 534 -40.13 -12.20 -19.32
C PRO A 534 -38.79 -12.11 -20.11
N ASP A 535 -37.99 -11.11 -19.86
CA ASP A 535 -36.67 -10.93 -20.51
C ASP A 535 -35.58 -11.78 -19.86
N LEU A 536 -35.80 -12.34 -18.65
CA LEU A 536 -34.85 -13.13 -17.86
C LEU A 536 -33.55 -12.40 -17.58
N PHE A 537 -33.63 -11.09 -17.49
CA PHE A 537 -32.61 -10.22 -16.96
C PHE A 537 -33.23 -8.93 -16.39
N ILE A 538 -32.55 -8.34 -15.43
CA ILE A 538 -32.91 -7.05 -14.84
C ILE A 538 -31.72 -6.11 -15.00
N LEU A 539 -31.96 -4.92 -15.54
CA LEU A 539 -30.98 -3.84 -15.60
C LEU A 539 -31.34 -2.80 -14.55
N ARG A 540 -30.44 -2.61 -13.57
CA ARG A 540 -30.58 -1.66 -12.47
C ARG A 540 -29.59 -0.51 -12.62
N GLY A 541 -29.89 0.64 -12.05
CA GLY A 541 -29.05 1.84 -12.05
C GLY A 541 -29.68 2.99 -12.82
N ASP A 542 -29.04 4.14 -12.74
CA ASP A 542 -29.50 5.36 -13.42
C ASP A 542 -29.08 5.32 -14.90
N GLN A 543 -30.00 4.97 -15.77
CA GLN A 543 -29.79 4.91 -17.22
C GLN A 543 -29.65 6.31 -17.84
N SER A 544 -30.10 7.37 -17.18
CA SER A 544 -29.93 8.76 -17.66
C SER A 544 -28.51 9.27 -17.46
N ALA A 545 -27.72 8.62 -16.59
CA ALA A 545 -26.31 8.93 -16.41
C ALA A 545 -25.41 8.39 -17.55
N ILE A 546 -25.95 7.61 -18.48
CA ILE A 546 -25.31 7.18 -19.71
C ILE A 546 -25.60 8.26 -20.76
N GLY A 547 -25.01 9.40 -20.68
CA GLY A 547 -25.27 10.49 -21.59
C GLY A 547 -24.02 11.26 -21.92
N GLU A 548 -24.10 11.99 -23.03
CA GLU A 548 -23.06 12.80 -23.60
C GLU A 548 -22.16 13.44 -22.55
N ALA A 549 -20.87 13.14 -22.58
CA ALA A 549 -19.88 14.01 -21.98
C ALA A 549 -20.04 15.37 -22.68
N GLU A 550 -20.66 16.35 -22.00
CA GLU A 550 -20.70 17.72 -22.50
C GLU A 550 -19.29 18.10 -22.92
N GLU A 551 -19.13 18.41 -24.22
CA GLU A 551 -17.93 19.09 -24.68
C GLU A 551 -17.87 20.39 -23.88
N GLY A 552 -16.93 20.45 -22.92
CA GLY A 552 -16.58 21.68 -22.27
C GLY A 552 -16.17 22.69 -23.35
N ASP A 553 -17.13 23.54 -23.72
CA ASP A 553 -16.91 24.71 -24.58
C ASP A 553 -15.68 25.44 -24.00
N GLY A 554 -14.64 25.52 -24.80
CA GLY A 554 -13.48 26.36 -24.55
C GLY A 554 -13.91 27.83 -24.45
N ALA A 555 -14.45 28.22 -23.31
CA ALA A 555 -14.65 29.62 -22.98
C ALA A 555 -13.27 30.24 -22.72
N GLU A 556 -12.77 30.97 -23.72
CA GLU A 556 -11.77 32.00 -23.52
C GLU A 556 -12.33 33.01 -22.49
N ALA A 557 -11.99 32.85 -21.25
CA ALA A 557 -12.20 33.86 -20.21
C ALA A 557 -11.01 34.82 -20.21
N GLY A 558 -11.10 35.85 -21.08
CA GLY A 558 -10.41 37.10 -20.83
C GLY A 558 -11.11 37.81 -19.68
N GLY A 559 -10.45 37.97 -18.57
CA GLY A 559 -10.95 38.72 -17.42
C GLY A 559 -9.83 38.94 -16.42
N ASP A 560 -9.38 40.17 -16.30
CA ASP A 560 -8.47 40.69 -15.29
C ASP A 560 -8.80 40.16 -13.90
N ALA A 561 -7.91 39.39 -13.30
CA ALA A 561 -7.92 39.08 -11.90
C ALA A 561 -6.68 39.69 -11.25
N ALA A 562 -6.94 40.62 -10.36
CA ALA A 562 -5.99 41.24 -9.46
C ALA A 562 -5.24 40.19 -8.64
N ALA A 563 -3.93 40.41 -8.53
CA ALA A 563 -3.01 39.62 -7.73
C ALA A 563 -3.47 39.57 -6.26
N ALA A 564 -3.81 38.37 -5.78
CA ALA A 564 -3.83 37.99 -4.38
C ALA A 564 -2.84 36.85 -4.19
N GLY A 565 -1.99 37.00 -3.17
CA GLY A 565 -0.75 36.26 -2.97
C GLY A 565 -0.86 34.75 -2.98
N ASP A 566 0.12 34.14 -3.59
CA ASP A 566 0.49 32.73 -3.55
C ASP A 566 0.81 32.30 -2.11
N ASP A 567 -0.06 31.53 -1.52
CA ASP A 567 0.25 30.59 -0.46
C ASP A 567 -0.12 29.19 -0.96
N ASP A 568 0.68 28.68 -1.91
CA ASP A 568 0.68 27.28 -2.32
C ASP A 568 1.26 26.42 -1.20
N ASP A 569 0.42 26.03 -0.23
CA ASP A 569 0.69 24.90 0.66
C ASP A 569 0.33 23.59 -0.07
N ASP A 570 1.12 23.24 -1.08
CA ASP A 570 1.20 21.90 -1.61
C ASP A 570 1.61 20.94 -0.47
N PHE A 571 0.71 20.05 -0.08
CA PHE A 571 0.94 19.01 0.91
C PHE A 571 1.84 17.93 0.29
N GLU A 572 3.10 18.27 0.03
CA GLU A 572 4.15 17.30 -0.24
C GLU A 572 4.46 16.55 1.07
N ILE A 573 4.32 15.23 1.02
CA ILE A 573 4.94 14.35 2.02
C ILE A 573 6.44 14.41 1.77
N VAL A 574 7.09 15.43 2.31
CA VAL A 574 8.54 15.51 2.31
C VAL A 574 9.02 14.68 3.49
N ASP A 575 9.73 13.61 3.19
CA ASP A 575 10.51 12.84 4.15
C ASP A 575 11.78 13.65 4.46
N ASP A 576 11.66 14.64 5.37
CA ASP A 576 12.79 15.36 5.89
C ASP A 576 13.47 14.51 6.98
N GLY A 577 14.45 13.73 6.53
CA GLY A 577 15.45 13.16 7.40
C GLY A 577 16.38 14.25 7.96
N ASP A 578 15.87 15.12 8.80
CA ASP A 578 16.70 16.08 9.55
C ASP A 578 17.07 15.50 10.91
N GLU A 579 18.37 15.22 11.03
CA GLU A 579 19.08 14.97 12.28
C GLU A 579 18.81 16.10 13.28
N LEU A 580 18.38 15.72 14.48
CA LEU A 580 18.36 16.59 15.64
C LEU A 580 19.82 16.85 16.09
N GLU A 581 20.44 17.93 15.62
CA GLU A 581 21.58 18.52 16.31
C GLU A 581 21.10 19.10 17.64
N ILE A 582 21.51 18.45 18.71
CA ILE A 582 21.43 19.02 20.06
C ILE A 582 22.52 20.09 20.14
N VAL A 583 22.16 21.33 19.89
CA VAL A 583 23.03 22.47 20.19
C VAL A 583 22.90 22.76 21.69
N GLU A 584 23.87 22.35 22.46
CA GLU A 584 24.12 22.91 23.80
C GLU A 584 24.42 24.40 23.67
N SER A 585 23.46 25.25 24.01
CA SER A 585 23.71 26.69 24.10
C SER A 585 24.46 27.00 25.39
N ALA A 586 25.74 27.33 25.24
CA ALA A 586 26.52 27.93 26.28
C ALA A 586 25.95 29.29 26.69
N ASP A 587 25.93 29.47 27.98
CA ASP A 587 25.66 30.59 28.83
C ASP A 587 26.18 31.94 28.29
N ALA A 588 25.31 32.94 28.16
CA ALA A 588 25.71 34.34 28.09
C ALA A 588 24.76 35.18 28.97
N GLY A 589 25.28 35.52 30.13
CA GLY A 589 24.62 36.32 31.12
C GLY A 589 24.28 37.74 30.69
N THR A 590 23.10 38.18 31.09
CA THR A 590 22.85 39.62 31.24
C THR A 590 22.13 39.89 32.56
N LYS A 591 22.85 40.54 33.46
CA LYS A 591 22.37 41.09 34.74
C LYS A 591 21.27 42.10 34.48
N ARG A 592 20.14 41.98 35.15
CA ARG A 592 19.31 43.12 35.57
C ARG A 592 18.98 42.97 37.06
N LYS A 593 19.54 43.94 37.82
CA LYS A 593 19.18 44.23 39.21
C LYS A 593 17.73 44.64 39.30
N ARG A 594 17.03 44.15 40.33
CA ARG A 594 16.05 44.92 41.09
C ARG A 594 16.02 44.44 42.54
N ASP A 595 15.87 45.43 43.37
CA ASP A 595 16.16 45.54 44.77
C ASP A 595 15.28 44.73 45.72
N ALA A 596 15.84 44.63 46.91
CA ALA A 596 15.41 43.99 48.14
C ALA A 596 14.16 44.58 48.81
N SER A 597 13.46 43.72 49.58
CA SER A 597 13.07 43.95 50.99
C SER A 597 12.46 42.65 51.49
N ALA A 598 13.12 41.97 52.47
CA ALA A 598 12.80 41.95 53.90
C ALA A 598 11.37 41.37 54.16
N GLU A 599 11.17 40.32 54.88
CA GLU A 599 11.39 39.94 56.27
C GLU A 599 10.95 38.51 56.52
N GLU A 600 11.71 37.76 57.24
CA GLU A 600 11.53 37.05 58.49
C GLU A 600 10.24 36.19 58.69
N GLY A 601 10.48 34.96 59.16
CA GLY A 601 9.59 34.32 60.09
C GLY A 601 9.51 32.79 60.03
N ALA A 602 10.39 32.15 60.76
CA ALA A 602 10.19 31.06 61.73
C ALA A 602 9.56 29.73 61.32
N GLU A 603 10.36 28.67 61.43
CA GLU A 603 10.23 27.49 62.31
C GLU A 603 8.94 26.64 62.29
N GLY A 604 9.15 25.34 62.16
CA GLY A 604 8.32 24.31 62.81
C GLY A 604 8.13 23.06 61.97
N ALA A 605 9.05 22.14 62.02
CA ALA A 605 8.97 20.82 62.63
C ALA A 605 7.81 19.85 62.17
N GLU A 606 8.23 18.78 61.57
CA GLU A 606 8.16 17.38 62.13
C GLU A 606 6.92 16.51 61.81
N LYS A 607 7.31 15.31 61.36
CA LYS A 607 6.66 13.97 61.47
C LYS A 607 5.66 13.54 60.39
N ALA A 608 6.13 12.70 59.55
CA ALA A 608 5.95 11.23 59.50
C ALA A 608 4.54 10.68 59.88
N ARG A 609 3.95 9.96 58.87
CA ARG A 609 3.45 8.58 59.06
C ARG A 609 3.15 7.86 57.76
N ARG A 610 3.74 6.70 57.67
CA ARG A 610 3.39 5.52 56.85
C ARG A 610 2.00 4.99 57.20
N VAL A 611 1.57 4.04 56.33
CA VAL A 611 0.53 3.00 56.42
C VAL A 611 -0.67 3.36 55.56
N GLU A 612 -1.15 2.65 54.56
CA GLU A 612 -1.06 1.25 54.11
C GLU A 612 -1.15 1.19 52.58
#